data_1c93ece4e210ef64b8a6550680b69528
#
_entry.id   1c93ece4e210ef64b8a6550680b69528
#
_cell.length_a   1.000
_cell.length_b   1.000
_cell.length_c   1.000
_cell.angle_alpha   90.00
_cell.angle_beta   90.00
_cell.angle_gamma   90.00
#
_symmetry.space_group_name_H-M   'P 1'
#
loop_
_entity.id
_entity.type
_entity.pdbx_description
1 polymer ?
#
loop_
_entity_poly.entity_id
_entity_poly.type
_entity_poly.pdbx_seq_one_letter_code
_entity_poly.pdbx_strand_id
1 'polypeptide(L)'
;MRRILAAIVGFILYLPAFPQQRIQPKNIEIVRDSFGVPHIFADTDAEVAYGLAWAQAEDDFASMQEPMLPVKNLMGRVQGKKGAAGDYAFALFRCREITEEKWNTLSPGFIKLAEGYVQGINAYARKHPEEVLHEKLFPISVKEYISSAVFALTIFNGADQALIRIFNNSEWEVPELNNKGSNAAAVNAGQTSSGETFLFINAHQPNTGSQAFYEAHLCSKEGLNITGGLLAGGPCILHGVNENLGWAHTVNYCDRVDEYQLEMNPANSLQYKFDGQWYNLEEKTVRLRVKGIPIAVKRKVYWSRYGATMKNKQGFFAIRLGANMKIGVLDQWYQMDKARNFSEFYAAIDKQELSMFNIMYADRYDTIFYISNALMPVRDASPVYN
;
A
#
# COMPACT_ATOMS: atom_id res chain seq x y z
N MET A 1 -60.79 -21.41 -15.32
CA MET A 1 -59.42 -21.31 -14.73
C MET A 1 -58.61 -20.32 -15.51
N ARG A 2 -58.52 -19.06 -14.99
CA ARG A 2 -57.74 -17.97 -15.58
C ARG A 2 -56.34 -17.99 -14.93
N ARG A 3 -55.30 -18.18 -15.73
CA ARG A 3 -53.89 -18.04 -15.28
C ARG A 3 -53.52 -16.57 -15.35
N ILE A 4 -53.20 -15.97 -14.21
CA ILE A 4 -52.63 -14.62 -14.11
C ILE A 4 -51.11 -14.79 -14.26
N LEU A 5 -50.53 -14.25 -15.31
CA LEU A 5 -49.11 -14.12 -15.51
C LEU A 5 -48.66 -12.83 -14.78
N ALA A 6 -47.89 -12.95 -13.69
CA ALA A 6 -47.27 -11.82 -13.04
C ALA A 6 -45.95 -11.51 -13.75
N ALA A 7 -45.86 -10.41 -14.44
CA ALA A 7 -44.62 -9.88 -15.00
C ALA A 7 -43.85 -9.16 -13.91
N ILE A 8 -42.70 -9.72 -13.51
CA ILE A 8 -41.75 -9.05 -12.63
C ILE A 8 -40.91 -8.09 -13.51
N VAL A 9 -41.21 -6.79 -13.43
CA VAL A 9 -40.38 -5.73 -14.03
C VAL A 9 -39.22 -5.47 -13.07
N GLY A 10 -38.06 -6.02 -13.39
CA GLY A 10 -36.81 -5.72 -12.69
C GLY A 10 -36.37 -4.28 -13.02
N PHE A 11 -36.47 -3.37 -12.07
CA PHE A 11 -35.85 -2.05 -12.14
C PHE A 11 -34.33 -2.23 -11.98
N ILE A 12 -33.59 -2.22 -13.07
CA ILE A 12 -32.13 -2.07 -13.06
C ILE A 12 -31.88 -0.58 -12.77
N LEU A 13 -31.51 -0.27 -11.53
CA LEU A 13 -30.98 1.04 -11.17
C LEU A 13 -29.65 1.22 -11.90
N TYR A 14 -29.69 1.90 -13.03
CA TYR A 14 -28.50 2.50 -13.64
C TYR A 14 -28.00 3.60 -12.71
N LEU A 15 -27.02 3.28 -11.86
CA LEU A 15 -26.22 4.34 -11.24
C LEU A 15 -25.42 5.00 -12.38
N PRO A 16 -25.55 6.33 -12.57
CA PRO A 16 -24.77 7.01 -13.58
C PRO A 16 -23.29 6.84 -13.20
N ALA A 17 -22.52 6.14 -14.02
CA ALA A 17 -21.07 6.23 -13.97
C ALA A 17 -20.73 7.69 -14.30
N PHE A 18 -20.37 8.48 -13.31
CA PHE A 18 -19.84 9.82 -13.55
C PHE A 18 -18.62 9.65 -14.47
N PRO A 19 -18.60 10.30 -15.63
CA PRO A 19 -17.43 10.22 -16.50
C PRO A 19 -16.22 10.76 -15.70
N GLN A 20 -15.17 9.96 -15.59
CA GLN A 20 -13.93 10.37 -14.96
C GLN A 20 -13.48 11.70 -15.60
N GLN A 21 -13.40 12.77 -14.81
CA GLN A 21 -13.00 14.08 -15.32
C GLN A 21 -11.57 14.00 -15.83
N ARG A 22 -11.38 14.27 -17.12
CA ARG A 22 -10.06 14.27 -17.72
C ARG A 22 -9.30 15.51 -17.29
N ILE A 23 -8.20 15.33 -16.59
CA ILE A 23 -7.32 16.42 -16.16
C ILE A 23 -6.68 17.10 -17.37
N GLN A 24 -6.60 18.43 -17.32
CA GLN A 24 -5.97 19.28 -18.32
C GLN A 24 -4.58 19.70 -17.85
N PRO A 25 -3.48 19.13 -18.38
CA PRO A 25 -2.12 19.40 -17.86
C PRO A 25 -1.72 20.87 -17.89
N LYS A 26 -2.31 21.68 -18.78
CA LYS A 26 -2.01 23.13 -18.90
C LYS A 26 -2.36 23.95 -17.66
N ASN A 27 -3.14 23.42 -16.74
CA ASN A 27 -3.51 24.07 -15.49
C ASN A 27 -2.57 23.67 -14.32
N ILE A 28 -1.59 22.84 -14.59
CA ILE A 28 -0.65 22.32 -13.58
C ILE A 28 0.69 23.02 -13.80
N GLU A 29 1.20 23.65 -12.76
CA GLU A 29 2.52 24.25 -12.75
C GLU A 29 3.47 23.37 -11.94
N ILE A 30 4.61 23.00 -12.52
CA ILE A 30 5.70 22.27 -11.87
C ILE A 30 6.94 23.17 -11.92
N VAL A 31 7.39 23.64 -10.77
CA VAL A 31 8.60 24.45 -10.62
C VAL A 31 9.63 23.64 -9.87
N ARG A 32 10.84 23.52 -10.39
CA ARG A 32 11.96 22.87 -9.68
C ARG A 32 12.84 23.92 -9.04
N ASP A 33 13.17 23.73 -7.78
CA ASP A 33 14.10 24.59 -7.07
C ASP A 33 15.57 24.32 -7.47
N SER A 34 16.51 24.97 -6.79
CA SER A 34 17.96 24.80 -7.06
C SER A 34 18.49 23.40 -6.71
N PHE A 35 17.75 22.61 -5.93
CA PHE A 35 18.07 21.22 -5.59
C PHE A 35 17.38 20.21 -6.50
N GLY A 36 16.52 20.67 -7.41
CA GLY A 36 15.72 19.84 -8.30
C GLY A 36 14.41 19.34 -7.71
N VAL A 37 14.07 19.75 -6.48
CA VAL A 37 12.80 19.35 -5.83
C VAL A 37 11.63 19.98 -6.57
N PRO A 38 10.63 19.19 -7.01
CA PRO A 38 9.47 19.74 -7.69
C PRO A 38 8.47 20.34 -6.70
N HIS A 39 8.06 21.57 -6.98
CA HIS A 39 6.93 22.26 -6.37
C HIS A 39 5.77 22.23 -7.37
N ILE A 40 4.65 21.63 -6.98
CA ILE A 40 3.53 21.34 -7.86
C ILE A 40 2.31 22.15 -7.41
N PHE A 41 1.82 23.02 -8.28
CA PHE A 41 0.71 23.91 -8.01
C PHE A 41 -0.45 23.62 -8.98
N ALA A 42 -1.66 23.51 -8.46
CA ALA A 42 -2.88 23.36 -9.27
C ALA A 42 -4.13 23.80 -8.50
N ASP A 43 -5.28 23.78 -9.16
CA ASP A 43 -6.55 24.13 -8.54
C ASP A 43 -7.09 23.02 -7.62
N THR A 44 -6.89 21.75 -8.02
CA THR A 44 -7.42 20.59 -7.30
C THR A 44 -6.31 19.63 -6.84
N ASP A 45 -6.59 18.85 -5.79
CA ASP A 45 -5.68 17.80 -5.30
C ASP A 45 -5.39 16.75 -6.39
N ALA A 46 -6.40 16.45 -7.23
CA ALA A 46 -6.24 15.51 -8.33
C ALA A 46 -5.28 16.02 -9.42
N GLU A 47 -5.30 17.31 -9.73
CA GLU A 47 -4.35 17.93 -10.66
C GLU A 47 -2.94 17.95 -10.09
N VAL A 48 -2.79 18.26 -8.79
CA VAL A 48 -1.48 18.16 -8.09
C VAL A 48 -0.94 16.74 -8.16
N ALA A 49 -1.76 15.73 -7.91
CA ALA A 49 -1.36 14.33 -8.00
C ALA A 49 -0.97 13.92 -9.43
N TYR A 50 -1.65 14.45 -10.46
CA TYR A 50 -1.24 14.26 -11.85
C TYR A 50 0.16 14.83 -12.10
N GLY A 51 0.41 16.07 -11.65
CA GLY A 51 1.72 16.72 -11.77
C GLY A 51 2.82 15.97 -11.02
N LEU A 52 2.52 15.46 -9.82
CA LEU A 52 3.42 14.64 -9.03
C LEU A 52 3.80 13.34 -9.76
N ALA A 53 2.82 12.63 -10.33
CA ALA A 53 3.08 11.42 -11.10
C ALA A 53 3.97 11.69 -12.32
N TRP A 54 3.77 12.83 -12.97
CA TRP A 54 4.59 13.27 -14.09
C TRP A 54 6.03 13.58 -13.66
N ALA A 55 6.21 14.41 -12.63
CA ALA A 55 7.53 14.81 -12.13
C ALA A 55 8.36 13.62 -11.64
N GLN A 56 7.73 12.68 -10.89
CA GLN A 56 8.40 11.44 -10.48
C GLN A 56 8.81 10.58 -11.68
N ALA A 57 7.95 10.50 -12.70
CA ALA A 57 8.25 9.71 -13.89
C ALA A 57 9.39 10.32 -14.73
N GLU A 58 9.49 11.64 -14.78
CA GLU A 58 10.66 12.32 -15.41
C GLU A 58 11.98 11.96 -14.72
N ASP A 59 11.95 11.76 -13.39
CA ASP A 59 13.17 11.53 -12.60
C ASP A 59 13.52 10.02 -12.49
N ASP A 60 12.54 9.13 -12.26
CA ASP A 60 12.77 7.67 -12.15
C ASP A 60 11.51 6.86 -12.45
N PHE A 61 11.14 6.77 -13.72
CA PHE A 61 9.97 6.00 -14.15
C PHE A 61 10.11 4.49 -13.89
N ALA A 62 11.33 3.97 -13.95
CA ALA A 62 11.57 2.54 -13.74
C ALA A 62 11.18 2.11 -12.32
N SER A 63 11.64 2.84 -11.29
CA SER A 63 11.32 2.55 -9.89
C SER A 63 9.82 2.67 -9.57
N MET A 64 9.11 3.61 -10.22
CA MET A 64 7.66 3.75 -10.06
C MET A 64 6.88 2.54 -10.61
N GLN A 65 7.37 1.91 -11.67
CA GLN A 65 6.70 0.80 -12.34
C GLN A 65 6.82 -0.53 -11.59
N GLU A 66 7.93 -0.75 -10.88
CA GLU A 66 8.22 -2.03 -10.21
C GLU A 66 7.10 -2.53 -9.30
N PRO A 67 6.53 -1.70 -8.37
CA PRO A 67 5.44 -2.14 -7.51
C PRO A 67 4.13 -2.45 -8.26
N MET A 68 3.98 -1.97 -9.50
CA MET A 68 2.78 -2.15 -10.31
C MET A 68 2.83 -3.44 -11.16
N LEU A 69 4.01 -4.02 -11.37
CA LEU A 69 4.15 -5.24 -12.19
C LEU A 69 3.28 -6.41 -11.72
N PRO A 70 3.17 -6.72 -10.40
CA PRO A 70 2.39 -7.86 -9.91
C PRO A 70 0.90 -7.78 -10.23
N VAL A 71 0.32 -6.57 -10.33
CA VAL A 71 -1.12 -6.42 -10.58
C VAL A 71 -1.53 -6.94 -11.96
N LYS A 72 -0.59 -7.00 -12.90
CA LYS A 72 -0.78 -7.56 -14.25
C LYS A 72 -0.05 -8.89 -14.45
N ASN A 73 0.49 -9.48 -13.37
CA ASN A 73 1.26 -10.73 -13.42
C ASN A 73 2.45 -10.63 -14.40
N LEU A 74 3.18 -9.53 -14.28
CA LEU A 74 4.30 -9.18 -15.17
C LEU A 74 5.66 -9.21 -14.50
N MET A 75 5.70 -9.27 -13.15
CA MET A 75 6.96 -9.24 -12.42
C MET A 75 7.89 -10.40 -12.84
N GLY A 76 7.31 -11.60 -13.00
CA GLY A 76 8.06 -12.76 -13.51
C GLY A 76 8.54 -12.62 -14.96
N ARG A 77 7.81 -11.87 -15.80
CA ARG A 77 8.24 -11.59 -17.18
C ARG A 77 9.43 -10.63 -17.24
N VAL A 78 9.48 -9.67 -16.32
CA VAL A 78 10.54 -8.65 -16.26
C VAL A 78 11.75 -9.17 -15.48
N GLN A 79 11.53 -9.71 -14.27
CA GLN A 79 12.58 -10.06 -13.31
C GLN A 79 12.87 -11.57 -13.19
N GLY A 80 12.26 -12.40 -14.05
CA GLY A 80 12.50 -13.85 -14.06
C GLY A 80 11.90 -14.58 -12.85
N LYS A 81 12.59 -15.61 -12.36
CA LYS A 81 12.10 -16.47 -11.25
C LYS A 81 11.79 -15.69 -9.97
N LYS A 82 12.64 -14.72 -9.61
CA LYS A 82 12.45 -13.87 -8.43
C LYS A 82 11.16 -13.06 -8.53
N GLY A 83 10.92 -12.45 -9.70
CA GLY A 83 9.69 -11.71 -9.95
C GLY A 83 8.44 -12.60 -9.96
N ALA A 84 8.54 -13.84 -10.44
CA ALA A 84 7.41 -14.78 -10.42
C ALA A 84 6.98 -15.16 -8.98
N ALA A 85 7.87 -15.09 -8.00
CA ALA A 85 7.52 -15.24 -6.58
C ALA A 85 6.67 -14.04 -6.10
N GLY A 86 6.97 -12.81 -6.57
CA GLY A 86 6.15 -11.62 -6.30
C GLY A 86 4.75 -11.73 -6.91
N ASP A 87 4.64 -12.16 -8.19
CA ASP A 87 3.35 -12.42 -8.84
C ASP A 87 2.54 -13.48 -8.07
N TYR A 88 3.19 -14.53 -7.57
CA TYR A 88 2.58 -15.55 -6.73
C TYR A 88 2.07 -14.96 -5.40
N ALA A 89 2.91 -14.19 -4.71
CA ALA A 89 2.57 -13.57 -3.43
C ALA A 89 1.39 -12.57 -3.57
N PHE A 90 1.38 -11.75 -4.63
CA PHE A 90 0.26 -10.84 -4.92
C PHE A 90 -1.07 -11.58 -5.01
N ALA A 91 -1.10 -12.71 -5.73
CA ALA A 91 -2.29 -13.53 -5.87
C ALA A 91 -2.65 -14.28 -4.57
N LEU A 92 -1.65 -14.75 -3.83
CA LEU A 92 -1.83 -15.44 -2.55
C LEU A 92 -2.44 -14.51 -1.50
N PHE A 93 -1.98 -13.26 -1.39
CA PHE A 93 -2.53 -12.27 -0.47
C PHE A 93 -3.83 -11.63 -0.95
N ARG A 94 -4.36 -12.03 -2.11
CA ARG A 94 -5.65 -11.56 -2.66
C ARG A 94 -5.76 -10.04 -2.76
N CYS A 95 -4.65 -9.38 -3.09
CA CYS A 95 -4.58 -7.91 -3.08
C CYS A 95 -5.63 -7.27 -4.00
N ARG A 96 -5.94 -7.88 -5.14
CA ARG A 96 -6.98 -7.43 -6.05
C ARG A 96 -8.37 -7.62 -5.44
N GLU A 97 -8.66 -8.82 -4.94
CA GLU A 97 -9.96 -9.19 -4.37
C GLU A 97 -10.29 -8.32 -3.15
N ILE A 98 -9.30 -8.08 -2.28
CA ILE A 98 -9.44 -7.20 -1.11
C ILE A 98 -9.73 -5.75 -1.55
N THR A 99 -9.03 -5.25 -2.57
CA THR A 99 -9.27 -3.92 -3.10
C THR A 99 -10.70 -3.79 -3.65
N GLU A 100 -11.19 -4.78 -4.37
CA GLU A 100 -12.57 -4.77 -4.88
C GLU A 100 -13.60 -4.80 -3.74
N GLU A 101 -13.39 -5.67 -2.74
CA GLU A 101 -14.31 -5.83 -1.60
C GLU A 101 -14.37 -4.57 -0.74
N LYS A 102 -13.23 -3.93 -0.49
CA LYS A 102 -13.11 -2.78 0.42
C LYS A 102 -13.17 -1.42 -0.26
N TRP A 103 -13.35 -1.37 -1.58
CA TRP A 103 -13.31 -0.13 -2.36
C TRP A 103 -14.10 1.02 -1.75
N ASN A 104 -15.30 0.74 -1.26
CA ASN A 104 -16.21 1.74 -0.69
C ASN A 104 -15.77 2.27 0.69
N THR A 105 -14.68 1.78 1.26
CA THR A 105 -14.11 2.31 2.52
C THR A 105 -13.17 3.48 2.29
N LEU A 106 -12.73 3.70 1.05
CA LEU A 106 -11.88 4.83 0.68
C LEU A 106 -12.68 6.14 0.62
N SER A 107 -12.06 7.24 1.04
CA SER A 107 -12.69 8.54 0.96
C SER A 107 -12.84 9.02 -0.49
N PRO A 108 -13.94 9.72 -0.82
CA PRO A 108 -14.12 10.27 -2.17
C PRO A 108 -13.01 11.24 -2.60
N GLY A 109 -12.43 12.00 -1.66
CA GLY A 109 -11.31 12.89 -1.92
C GLY A 109 -10.06 12.13 -2.35
N PHE A 110 -9.73 11.06 -1.63
CA PHE A 110 -8.60 10.21 -1.98
C PHE A 110 -8.79 9.48 -3.32
N ILE A 111 -10.01 9.00 -3.61
CA ILE A 111 -10.30 8.38 -4.91
C ILE A 111 -9.98 9.35 -6.06
N LYS A 112 -10.40 10.63 -5.95
CA LYS A 112 -10.09 11.66 -6.95
C LYS A 112 -8.59 11.93 -7.06
N LEU A 113 -7.88 12.02 -5.94
CA LEU A 113 -6.42 12.17 -5.91
C LEU A 113 -5.75 11.00 -6.65
N ALA A 114 -6.13 9.76 -6.33
CA ALA A 114 -5.59 8.55 -6.97
C ALA A 114 -5.94 8.48 -8.47
N GLU A 115 -7.12 8.95 -8.88
CA GLU A 115 -7.50 9.10 -10.28
C GLU A 115 -6.60 10.09 -11.01
N GLY A 116 -6.28 11.21 -10.38
CA GLY A 116 -5.35 12.21 -10.91
C GLY A 116 -3.96 11.62 -11.11
N TYR A 117 -3.42 10.97 -10.09
CA TYR A 117 -2.12 10.32 -10.13
C TYR A 117 -2.04 9.26 -11.25
N VAL A 118 -3.04 8.39 -11.34
CA VAL A 118 -3.11 7.34 -12.38
C VAL A 118 -3.25 7.93 -13.79
N GLN A 119 -3.96 9.04 -13.96
CA GLN A 119 -4.00 9.75 -15.23
C GLN A 119 -2.62 10.30 -15.61
N GLY A 120 -1.88 10.86 -14.66
CA GLY A 120 -0.52 11.39 -14.87
C GLY A 120 0.47 10.31 -15.31
N ILE A 121 0.55 9.21 -14.56
CA ILE A 121 1.47 8.11 -14.90
C ILE A 121 1.12 7.44 -16.24
N ASN A 122 -0.18 7.25 -16.55
CA ASN A 122 -0.61 6.72 -17.84
C ASN A 122 -0.32 7.69 -18.99
N ALA A 123 -0.37 9.00 -18.72
CA ALA A 123 -0.03 10.01 -19.72
C ALA A 123 1.47 10.01 -20.03
N TYR A 124 2.31 9.89 -19.00
CA TYR A 124 3.76 9.76 -19.16
C TYR A 124 4.11 8.49 -19.95
N ALA A 125 3.62 7.33 -19.52
CA ALA A 125 3.85 6.04 -20.20
C ALA A 125 3.47 6.07 -21.70
N ARG A 126 2.39 6.77 -22.04
CA ARG A 126 1.96 6.92 -23.44
C ARG A 126 2.92 7.80 -24.24
N LYS A 127 3.53 8.82 -23.62
CA LYS A 127 4.46 9.74 -24.27
C LYS A 127 5.87 9.17 -24.37
N HIS A 128 6.24 8.29 -23.45
CA HIS A 128 7.55 7.65 -23.31
C HIS A 128 7.43 6.12 -23.33
N PRO A 129 6.93 5.50 -24.42
CA PRO A 129 6.72 4.05 -24.47
C PRO A 129 8.01 3.24 -24.38
N GLU A 130 9.16 3.85 -24.76
CA GLU A 130 10.51 3.26 -24.69
C GLU A 130 10.99 3.05 -23.23
N GLU A 131 10.46 3.81 -22.28
CA GLU A 131 10.82 3.70 -20.86
C GLU A 131 9.93 2.69 -20.12
N VAL A 132 8.91 2.13 -20.78
CA VAL A 132 8.00 1.18 -20.16
C VAL A 132 8.65 -0.19 -19.98
N LEU A 133 8.72 -0.70 -18.76
CA LEU A 133 9.35 -1.99 -18.43
C LEU A 133 8.70 -3.19 -19.14
N HIS A 134 7.42 -3.10 -19.45
CA HIS A 134 6.70 -4.13 -20.20
C HIS A 134 5.46 -3.53 -20.91
N GLU A 135 5.30 -3.79 -22.22
CA GLU A 135 4.24 -3.25 -23.09
C GLU A 135 2.80 -3.39 -22.56
N LYS A 136 2.54 -4.40 -21.70
CA LYS A 136 1.22 -4.71 -21.12
C LYS A 136 0.98 -4.06 -19.75
N LEU A 137 1.93 -3.28 -19.25
CA LEU A 137 1.77 -2.66 -17.93
C LEU A 137 0.75 -1.52 -17.97
N PHE A 138 0.85 -0.66 -18.98
CA PHE A 138 -0.04 0.49 -19.10
C PHE A 138 -1.10 0.31 -20.21
N PRO A 139 -2.25 0.95 -20.09
CA PRO A 139 -2.67 1.78 -18.96
C PRO A 139 -2.96 0.94 -17.72
N ILE A 140 -2.69 1.53 -16.55
CA ILE A 140 -3.09 0.99 -15.24
C ILE A 140 -4.39 1.68 -14.80
N SER A 141 -5.29 0.94 -14.16
CA SER A 141 -6.49 1.49 -13.54
C SER A 141 -6.24 1.91 -12.08
N VAL A 142 -7.13 2.75 -11.53
CA VAL A 142 -7.03 3.18 -10.11
C VAL A 142 -7.08 1.98 -9.17
N LYS A 143 -7.96 1.02 -9.43
CA LYS A 143 -8.05 -0.21 -8.61
C LYS A 143 -6.78 -1.05 -8.69
N GLU A 144 -6.17 -1.16 -9.86
CA GLU A 144 -4.89 -1.84 -10.01
C GLU A 144 -3.78 -1.11 -9.24
N TYR A 145 -3.76 0.23 -9.32
CA TYR A 145 -2.82 1.04 -8.56
C TYR A 145 -2.99 0.86 -7.03
N ILE A 146 -4.22 0.93 -6.51
CA ILE A 146 -4.47 0.67 -5.08
C ILE A 146 -4.11 -0.78 -4.70
N SER A 147 -4.39 -1.76 -5.55
CA SER A 147 -3.98 -3.15 -5.31
C SER A 147 -2.46 -3.30 -5.20
N SER A 148 -1.68 -2.50 -5.93
CA SER A 148 -0.21 -2.49 -5.80
C SER A 148 0.23 -1.92 -4.45
N ALA A 149 -0.43 -0.87 -3.95
CA ALA A 149 -0.18 -0.31 -2.63
C ALA A 149 -0.54 -1.29 -1.49
N VAL A 150 -1.66 -2.01 -1.63
CA VAL A 150 -2.03 -3.10 -0.71
C VAL A 150 -0.95 -4.18 -0.65
N PHE A 151 -0.42 -4.56 -1.80
CA PHE A 151 0.67 -5.53 -1.86
C PHE A 151 1.95 -5.00 -1.21
N ALA A 152 2.36 -3.79 -1.55
CA ALA A 152 3.53 -3.15 -0.94
C ALA A 152 3.41 -3.10 0.59
N LEU A 153 2.26 -2.66 1.12
CA LEU A 153 2.00 -2.63 2.56
C LEU A 153 2.07 -4.02 3.19
N THR A 154 1.52 -5.05 2.52
CA THR A 154 1.58 -6.45 2.98
C THR A 154 3.02 -6.91 3.14
N ILE A 155 3.87 -6.62 2.16
CA ILE A 155 5.31 -6.96 2.20
C ILE A 155 6.05 -6.14 3.28
N PHE A 156 5.78 -4.84 3.38
CA PHE A 156 6.35 -3.99 4.44
C PHE A 156 6.02 -4.46 5.87
N ASN A 157 4.90 -5.16 6.04
CA ASN A 157 4.53 -5.77 7.32
C ASN A 157 5.23 -7.10 7.62
N GLY A 158 6.12 -7.59 6.75
CA GLY A 158 6.91 -8.80 6.98
C GLY A 158 6.29 -10.09 6.43
N ALA A 159 5.25 -9.99 5.59
CA ALA A 159 4.62 -11.15 4.98
C ALA A 159 5.56 -11.94 4.06
N ASP A 160 6.55 -11.29 3.45
CA ASP A 160 7.59 -11.93 2.65
C ASP A 160 8.48 -12.86 3.50
N GLN A 161 8.81 -12.47 4.72
CA GLN A 161 9.59 -13.28 5.65
C GLN A 161 8.82 -14.56 6.04
N ALA A 162 7.54 -14.43 6.35
CA ALA A 162 6.67 -15.58 6.63
C ALA A 162 6.57 -16.52 5.41
N LEU A 163 6.41 -15.98 4.20
CA LEU A 163 6.41 -16.78 2.97
C LEU A 163 7.72 -17.55 2.77
N ILE A 164 8.85 -16.90 2.99
CA ILE A 164 10.19 -17.52 2.84
C ILE A 164 10.35 -18.64 3.87
N ARG A 165 9.98 -18.43 5.13
CA ARG A 165 10.04 -19.46 6.18
C ARG A 165 9.22 -20.69 5.81
N ILE A 166 7.95 -20.50 5.46
CA ILE A 166 7.06 -21.60 5.06
C ILE A 166 7.58 -22.32 3.82
N PHE A 167 8.08 -21.58 2.83
CA PHE A 167 8.60 -22.16 1.60
C PHE A 167 9.87 -23.02 1.83
N ASN A 168 10.79 -22.51 2.64
CA ASN A 168 12.05 -23.17 2.95
C ASN A 168 11.91 -24.24 4.05
N ASN A 169 10.76 -24.27 4.72
CA ASN A 169 10.55 -25.13 5.88
C ASN A 169 11.57 -24.86 6.99
N SER A 170 11.89 -23.59 7.20
CA SER A 170 12.88 -23.13 8.19
C SER A 170 12.16 -22.68 9.47
N GLU A 171 12.82 -22.92 10.59
CA GLU A 171 12.41 -22.39 11.90
C GLU A 171 12.51 -20.86 11.92
N TRP A 172 11.84 -20.26 12.88
CA TRP A 172 11.87 -18.81 13.07
C TRP A 172 13.27 -18.44 13.64
N GLU A 173 14.10 -17.83 12.81
CA GLU A 173 15.27 -17.12 13.26
C GLU A 173 14.89 -15.65 13.46
N VAL A 174 15.23 -15.09 14.61
CA VAL A 174 15.12 -13.63 14.82
C VAL A 174 15.93 -12.98 13.70
N PRO A 175 15.32 -12.21 12.80
CA PRO A 175 16.08 -11.56 11.74
C PRO A 175 17.21 -10.77 12.39
N GLU A 176 18.44 -10.93 11.92
CA GLU A 176 19.48 -9.95 12.26
C GLU A 176 18.89 -8.58 12.01
N LEU A 177 18.88 -7.72 13.02
CA LEU A 177 18.49 -6.33 12.89
C LEU A 177 19.41 -5.72 11.84
N ASN A 178 19.01 -5.83 10.57
CA ASN A 178 19.65 -5.07 9.52
C ASN A 178 19.62 -3.61 9.98
N ASN A 179 20.77 -2.93 9.94
CA ASN A 179 20.97 -1.53 10.36
C ASN A 179 20.10 -0.52 9.56
N LYS A 180 18.94 -0.95 9.07
CA LYS A 180 17.93 -0.13 8.42
C LYS A 180 16.96 0.36 9.48
N GLY A 181 16.93 1.63 9.66
CA GLY A 181 16.03 2.27 10.62
C GLY A 181 15.71 3.68 10.15
N SER A 182 15.30 4.51 11.08
CA SER A 182 15.09 5.94 10.88
C SER A 182 15.18 6.60 12.24
N ASN A 183 15.50 7.88 12.27
CA ASN A 183 15.52 8.68 13.49
C ASN A 183 14.48 9.81 13.38
N ALA A 184 13.77 10.06 14.45
CA ALA A 184 12.89 11.19 14.59
C ALA A 184 12.98 11.74 16.01
N ALA A 185 12.85 13.06 16.15
CA ALA A 185 12.78 13.74 17.43
C ALA A 185 11.85 14.95 17.29
N ALA A 186 11.13 15.26 18.39
CA ALA A 186 10.35 16.48 18.50
C ALA A 186 10.72 17.18 19.81
N VAL A 187 10.87 18.50 19.74
CA VAL A 187 11.19 19.36 20.88
C VAL A 187 10.20 20.52 20.90
N ASN A 188 9.51 20.69 22.02
CA ASN A 188 8.54 21.78 22.16
C ASN A 188 9.22 23.13 22.50
N ALA A 189 8.51 24.20 22.36
CA ALA A 189 8.98 25.57 22.57
C ALA A 189 9.60 25.82 23.95
N GLY A 190 9.05 25.18 24.99
CA GLY A 190 9.53 25.31 26.36
C GLY A 190 10.93 24.74 26.61
N GLN A 191 11.46 23.95 25.70
CA GLN A 191 12.79 23.33 25.78
C GLN A 191 13.79 23.94 24.79
N THR A 192 13.39 24.98 24.07
CA THR A 192 14.24 25.64 23.06
C THR A 192 14.55 27.08 23.48
N SER A 193 15.76 27.57 23.18
CA SER A 193 16.14 28.97 23.48
C SER A 193 15.44 29.97 22.56
N SER A 194 14.99 29.55 21.39
CA SER A 194 14.27 30.37 20.40
C SER A 194 12.76 30.45 20.66
N GLY A 195 12.20 29.58 21.53
CA GLY A 195 10.76 29.47 21.73
C GLY A 195 10.00 28.82 20.55
N GLU A 196 10.71 28.07 19.71
CA GLU A 196 10.15 27.38 18.56
C GLU A 196 10.04 25.87 18.81
N THR A 197 9.04 25.24 18.21
CA THR A 197 8.88 23.79 18.19
C THR A 197 9.66 23.21 17.01
N PHE A 198 10.48 22.18 17.27
CA PHE A 198 11.28 21.51 16.26
C PHE A 198 10.82 20.07 16.03
N LEU A 199 10.82 19.65 14.77
CA LEU A 199 10.66 18.26 14.35
C LEU A 199 11.88 17.86 13.51
N PHE A 200 12.57 16.81 13.94
CA PHE A 200 13.66 16.19 13.18
C PHE A 200 13.18 14.91 12.53
N ILE A 201 13.46 14.77 11.24
CA ILE A 201 13.10 13.63 10.41
C ILE A 201 14.35 13.12 9.68
N ASN A 202 14.68 11.83 9.83
CA ASN A 202 15.80 11.21 9.13
C ASN A 202 15.48 9.77 8.75
N ALA A 203 15.09 9.53 7.50
CA ALA A 203 14.81 8.20 6.97
C ALA A 203 16.12 7.54 6.48
N HIS A 204 16.32 6.26 6.86
CA HIS A 204 17.44 5.45 6.37
C HIS A 204 16.96 4.53 5.24
N GLN A 205 16.56 5.12 4.13
CA GLN A 205 16.13 4.40 2.94
C GLN A 205 17.24 4.36 1.88
N PRO A 206 17.21 3.39 0.96
CA PRO A 206 18.15 3.37 -0.15
C PRO A 206 17.95 4.61 -1.05
N ASN A 207 19.03 5.04 -1.71
CA ASN A 207 19.00 6.21 -2.60
C ASN A 207 18.49 5.87 -4.02
N THR A 208 18.18 4.60 -4.30
CA THR A 208 17.73 4.14 -5.62
C THR A 208 16.68 3.04 -5.48
N GLY A 209 15.86 2.87 -6.51
CA GLY A 209 14.82 1.84 -6.59
C GLY A 209 13.53 2.24 -5.91
N SER A 210 12.55 1.35 -5.92
CA SER A 210 11.16 1.60 -5.46
C SER A 210 11.00 1.93 -3.97
N GLN A 211 12.07 1.78 -3.18
CA GLN A 211 12.09 2.18 -1.76
C GLN A 211 12.85 3.49 -1.52
N ALA A 212 13.40 4.11 -2.56
CA ALA A 212 14.03 5.43 -2.44
C ALA A 212 12.97 6.50 -2.13
N PHE A 213 13.36 7.47 -1.28
CA PHE A 213 12.51 8.63 -1.06
C PHE A 213 12.66 9.62 -2.21
N TYR A 214 11.52 10.15 -2.58
CA TYR A 214 11.37 11.28 -3.50
C TYR A 214 10.87 12.47 -2.69
N GLU A 215 11.46 13.64 -2.86
CA GLU A 215 11.03 14.86 -2.18
C GLU A 215 10.16 15.70 -3.12
N ALA A 216 9.06 16.25 -2.60
CA ALA A 216 8.16 17.10 -3.35
C ALA A 216 7.42 18.09 -2.45
N HIS A 217 6.99 19.21 -3.03
CA HIS A 217 6.02 20.13 -2.46
C HIS A 217 4.72 20.07 -3.28
N LEU A 218 3.61 19.81 -2.61
CA LEU A 218 2.29 19.65 -3.18
C LEU A 218 1.38 20.78 -2.70
N CYS A 219 0.83 21.59 -3.62
CA CYS A 219 -0.01 22.73 -3.27
C CYS A 219 -1.24 22.83 -4.17
N SER A 220 -2.44 22.74 -3.58
CA SER A 220 -3.73 22.93 -4.26
C SER A 220 -4.57 24.00 -3.61
N LYS A 221 -5.56 24.54 -4.34
CA LYS A 221 -6.57 25.42 -3.76
C LYS A 221 -7.63 24.68 -2.92
N GLU A 222 -7.63 23.33 -2.94
CA GLU A 222 -8.49 22.51 -2.09
C GLU A 222 -7.90 22.28 -0.68
N GLY A 223 -6.78 22.94 -0.36
CA GLY A 223 -6.17 22.95 0.98
C GLY A 223 -5.08 21.91 1.21
N LEU A 224 -4.56 21.27 0.15
CA LEU A 224 -3.30 20.54 0.21
C LEU A 224 -2.16 21.56 0.09
N ASN A 225 -1.28 21.62 1.09
CA ASN A 225 -0.05 22.43 1.06
C ASN A 225 0.99 21.76 1.96
N ILE A 226 1.76 20.83 1.41
CA ILE A 226 2.64 19.94 2.17
C ILE A 226 3.96 19.74 1.42
N THR A 227 5.08 19.74 2.13
CA THR A 227 6.39 19.35 1.61
C THR A 227 6.96 18.20 2.40
N GLY A 228 7.69 17.31 1.75
CA GLY A 228 8.33 16.17 2.41
C GLY A 228 8.67 15.03 1.49
N GLY A 229 8.92 13.86 2.10
CA GLY A 229 9.32 12.64 1.43
C GLY A 229 8.18 11.67 1.19
N LEU A 230 8.22 11.04 0.02
CA LEU A 230 7.33 9.94 -0.36
C LEU A 230 8.11 8.85 -1.08
N LEU A 231 7.57 7.65 -1.17
CA LEU A 231 8.20 6.58 -1.95
C LEU A 231 7.93 6.76 -3.45
N ALA A 232 8.86 6.31 -4.28
CA ALA A 232 8.69 6.31 -5.73
C ALA A 232 7.38 5.60 -6.12
N GLY A 233 6.53 6.28 -6.87
CA GLY A 233 5.20 5.79 -7.22
C GLY A 233 4.09 6.09 -6.21
N GLY A 234 4.36 6.83 -5.13
CA GLY A 234 3.37 7.29 -4.15
C GLY A 234 2.64 8.56 -4.60
N PRO A 235 1.36 8.75 -4.23
CA PRO A 235 0.55 9.91 -4.63
C PRO A 235 0.47 11.00 -3.56
N CYS A 236 1.05 10.79 -2.37
CA CYS A 236 0.97 11.66 -1.20
C CYS A 236 2.24 11.56 -0.36
N ILE A 237 2.46 12.53 0.52
CA ILE A 237 3.64 12.61 1.38
C ILE A 237 3.53 11.58 2.51
N LEU A 238 4.61 10.83 2.76
CA LEU A 238 4.67 9.84 3.84
C LEU A 238 5.12 10.46 5.15
N HIS A 239 6.06 11.39 5.09
CA HIS A 239 6.45 12.20 6.23
C HIS A 239 6.91 13.58 5.73
N GLY A 240 6.52 14.61 6.44
CA GLY A 240 6.76 15.97 5.99
C GLY A 240 6.16 17.00 6.92
N VAL A 241 6.06 18.21 6.40
CA VAL A 241 5.56 19.36 7.12
C VAL A 241 4.63 20.20 6.25
N ASN A 242 3.56 20.70 6.84
CA ASN A 242 2.71 21.75 6.28
C ASN A 242 2.82 23.03 7.14
N GLU A 243 2.01 24.02 6.85
CA GLU A 243 2.02 25.30 7.58
C GLU A 243 1.73 25.17 9.08
N ASN A 244 1.11 24.10 9.51
CA ASN A 244 0.58 23.93 10.86
C ASN A 244 1.31 22.87 11.68
N LEU A 245 1.73 21.79 11.04
CA LEU A 245 2.25 20.60 11.71
C LEU A 245 3.20 19.80 10.80
N GLY A 246 3.88 18.86 11.42
CA GLY A 246 4.66 17.86 10.71
C GLY A 246 4.70 16.54 11.45
N TRP A 247 5.08 15.49 10.73
CA TRP A 247 5.28 14.17 11.31
C TRP A 247 6.39 13.39 10.62
N ALA A 248 6.93 12.45 11.39
CA ALA A 248 7.93 11.50 10.92
C ALA A 248 7.51 10.08 11.22
N HIS A 249 7.80 9.17 10.29
CA HIS A 249 7.72 7.74 10.53
C HIS A 249 9.11 7.16 10.82
N THR A 250 9.19 6.26 11.81
CA THR A 250 10.33 5.38 11.98
C THR A 250 9.87 3.92 12.01
N VAL A 251 10.73 2.99 11.63
CA VAL A 251 10.41 1.56 11.66
C VAL A 251 10.20 1.12 13.11
N ASN A 252 9.13 0.38 13.36
CA ASN A 252 8.97 -0.38 14.59
C ASN A 252 9.07 -1.89 14.30
N TYR A 253 9.50 -2.65 15.30
CA TYR A 253 9.74 -4.10 15.19
C TYR A 253 8.70 -4.90 15.98
N CYS A 254 7.48 -4.39 16.10
CA CYS A 254 6.38 -5.14 16.70
C CYS A 254 6.12 -6.42 15.92
N ASP A 255 5.92 -7.52 16.63
CA ASP A 255 5.55 -8.80 16.03
C ASP A 255 4.08 -8.79 15.59
N ARG A 256 3.87 -8.62 14.30
CA ARG A 256 2.56 -8.40 13.66
C ARG A 256 2.08 -9.55 12.80
N VAL A 257 2.91 -10.60 12.65
CA VAL A 257 2.65 -11.69 11.72
C VAL A 257 2.64 -13.01 12.44
N ASP A 258 1.54 -13.74 12.36
CA ASP A 258 1.41 -15.09 12.87
C ASP A 258 1.35 -16.10 11.74
N GLU A 259 1.98 -17.25 11.95
CA GLU A 259 1.95 -18.42 11.07
C GLU A 259 1.19 -19.55 11.76
N TYR A 260 0.17 -20.10 11.11
CA TYR A 260 -0.65 -21.17 11.64
C TYR A 260 -0.50 -22.42 10.78
N GLN A 261 0.00 -23.52 11.37
CA GLN A 261 -0.14 -24.81 10.74
C GLN A 261 -1.59 -25.30 10.87
N LEU A 262 -2.26 -25.57 9.76
CA LEU A 262 -3.67 -25.94 9.76
C LEU A 262 -3.85 -27.41 10.10
N GLU A 263 -4.74 -27.71 11.06
CA GLU A 263 -5.25 -29.07 11.30
C GLU A 263 -6.16 -29.46 10.14
N MET A 264 -5.70 -30.40 9.30
CA MET A 264 -6.43 -30.83 8.10
C MET A 264 -7.33 -32.02 8.39
N ASN A 265 -8.51 -32.05 7.74
CA ASN A 265 -9.43 -33.17 7.84
C ASN A 265 -8.85 -34.44 7.17
N PRO A 266 -8.66 -35.55 7.91
CA PRO A 266 -8.13 -36.78 7.32
C PRO A 266 -8.98 -37.34 6.18
N ALA A 267 -10.30 -37.07 6.19
CA ALA A 267 -11.25 -37.54 5.17
C ALA A 267 -11.36 -36.58 3.95
N ASN A 268 -10.88 -35.32 4.08
CA ASN A 268 -10.92 -34.34 3.01
C ASN A 268 -9.72 -33.39 3.09
N SER A 269 -8.76 -33.58 2.22
CA SER A 269 -7.50 -32.83 2.19
C SER A 269 -7.61 -31.33 1.91
N LEU A 270 -8.80 -30.83 1.59
CA LEU A 270 -9.09 -29.40 1.39
C LEU A 270 -9.98 -28.82 2.50
N GLN A 271 -10.20 -29.57 3.59
CA GLN A 271 -10.86 -29.05 4.79
C GLN A 271 -9.87 -28.90 5.93
N TYR A 272 -9.98 -27.77 6.63
CA TYR A 272 -9.20 -27.46 7.82
C TYR A 272 -10.12 -27.15 9.00
N LYS A 273 -9.62 -27.30 10.20
CA LYS A 273 -10.35 -27.01 11.44
C LYS A 273 -10.17 -25.57 11.86
N PHE A 274 -11.25 -24.91 12.22
CA PHE A 274 -11.28 -23.59 12.80
C PHE A 274 -12.39 -23.54 13.87
N ASP A 275 -12.05 -23.16 15.10
CA ASP A 275 -12.98 -23.13 16.25
C ASP A 275 -13.77 -24.43 16.39
N GLY A 276 -13.11 -25.57 16.28
CA GLY A 276 -13.72 -26.90 16.42
C GLY A 276 -14.53 -27.39 15.22
N GLN A 277 -14.72 -26.58 14.17
CA GLN A 277 -15.51 -26.91 12.98
C GLN A 277 -14.64 -27.07 11.74
N TRP A 278 -15.09 -27.88 10.78
CA TRP A 278 -14.42 -28.09 9.50
C TRP A 278 -14.88 -27.07 8.45
N TYR A 279 -13.93 -26.38 7.82
CA TYR A 279 -14.14 -25.40 6.75
C TYR A 279 -13.34 -25.76 5.51
N ASN A 280 -13.89 -25.47 4.34
CA ASN A 280 -13.18 -25.68 3.10
C ASN A 280 -12.12 -24.57 2.89
N LEU A 281 -10.93 -24.95 2.42
CA LEU A 281 -9.99 -24.00 1.83
C LEU A 281 -10.55 -23.46 0.52
N GLU A 282 -10.47 -22.17 0.34
CA GLU A 282 -10.64 -21.57 -0.98
C GLU A 282 -9.38 -21.85 -1.80
N GLU A 283 -9.52 -22.38 -3.00
CA GLU A 283 -8.41 -22.72 -3.90
C GLU A 283 -8.53 -21.94 -5.21
N LYS A 284 -7.40 -21.35 -5.66
CA LYS A 284 -7.28 -20.72 -6.98
C LYS A 284 -6.01 -21.17 -7.66
N THR A 285 -6.07 -21.42 -8.97
CA THR A 285 -4.86 -21.69 -9.77
C THR A 285 -4.39 -20.41 -10.42
N VAL A 286 -3.15 -20.02 -10.13
CA VAL A 286 -2.46 -18.91 -10.77
C VAL A 286 -1.50 -19.41 -11.84
N ARG A 287 -1.34 -18.63 -12.92
CA ARG A 287 -0.46 -18.93 -14.05
C ARG A 287 0.68 -17.93 -14.05
N LEU A 288 1.83 -18.35 -13.57
CA LEU A 288 3.03 -17.52 -13.50
C LEU A 288 3.78 -17.57 -14.82
N ARG A 289 4.17 -16.42 -15.33
CA ARG A 289 5.00 -16.31 -16.53
C ARG A 289 6.38 -15.83 -16.14
N VAL A 290 7.39 -16.53 -16.61
CA VAL A 290 8.79 -16.30 -16.21
C VAL A 290 9.60 -15.94 -17.44
N LYS A 291 10.44 -14.91 -17.35
CA LYS A 291 11.38 -14.52 -18.41
C LYS A 291 12.20 -15.73 -18.85
N GLY A 292 12.26 -15.99 -20.16
CA GLY A 292 12.98 -17.11 -20.74
C GLY A 292 12.27 -18.47 -20.67
N ILE A 293 11.07 -18.57 -20.06
CA ILE A 293 10.27 -19.79 -20.02
C ILE A 293 9.01 -19.59 -20.87
N PRO A 294 8.85 -20.31 -22.01
CA PRO A 294 7.73 -20.05 -22.93
C PRO A 294 6.37 -20.48 -22.38
N ILE A 295 6.35 -21.46 -21.48
CA ILE A 295 5.12 -22.03 -20.91
C ILE A 295 4.85 -21.43 -19.52
N ALA A 296 3.58 -21.05 -19.26
CA ALA A 296 3.20 -20.56 -17.95
C ALA A 296 3.23 -21.69 -16.90
N VAL A 297 3.87 -21.42 -15.77
CA VAL A 297 3.94 -22.33 -14.62
C VAL A 297 2.66 -22.19 -13.81
N LYS A 298 1.88 -23.26 -13.66
CA LYS A 298 0.69 -23.26 -12.82
C LYS A 298 1.07 -23.49 -11.36
N ARG A 299 0.52 -22.71 -10.46
CA ARG A 299 0.64 -22.87 -9.00
C ARG A 299 -0.74 -22.67 -8.36
N LYS A 300 -0.96 -23.37 -7.26
CA LYS A 300 -2.15 -23.21 -6.44
C LYS A 300 -1.87 -22.20 -5.33
N VAL A 301 -2.81 -21.32 -5.07
CA VAL A 301 -2.89 -20.46 -3.90
C VAL A 301 -4.16 -20.83 -3.14
N TYR A 302 -4.10 -20.73 -1.83
CA TYR A 302 -5.20 -21.09 -0.96
C TYR A 302 -5.52 -19.92 -0.02
N TRP A 303 -6.73 -19.94 0.51
CA TRP A 303 -7.17 -18.99 1.51
C TRP A 303 -7.98 -19.70 2.57
N SER A 304 -7.71 -19.36 3.84
CA SER A 304 -8.45 -19.85 5.00
C SER A 304 -9.01 -18.67 5.80
N ARG A 305 -9.77 -18.92 6.84
CA ARG A 305 -10.21 -17.92 7.81
C ARG A 305 -9.04 -17.26 8.57
N TYR A 306 -7.88 -17.93 8.61
CA TYR A 306 -6.65 -17.36 9.16
C TYR A 306 -5.99 -16.37 8.20
N GLY A 307 -6.23 -16.48 6.89
CA GLY A 307 -5.64 -15.62 5.85
C GLY A 307 -5.04 -16.39 4.68
N ALA A 308 -4.08 -15.77 4.02
CA ALA A 308 -3.33 -16.33 2.90
C ALA A 308 -2.71 -17.66 3.31
N THR A 309 -3.00 -18.73 2.57
CA THR A 309 -2.62 -20.09 2.96
C THR A 309 -1.79 -20.76 1.88
N MET A 310 -0.70 -21.39 2.27
CA MET A 310 0.28 -22.01 1.39
C MET A 310 0.52 -23.46 1.80
N LYS A 311 0.76 -24.34 0.82
CA LYS A 311 1.11 -25.74 1.06
C LYS A 311 2.58 -25.97 0.87
N ASN A 312 3.22 -26.60 1.84
CA ASN A 312 4.58 -27.14 1.74
C ASN A 312 4.58 -28.66 1.99
N LYS A 313 5.76 -29.26 2.22
CA LYS A 313 5.93 -30.70 2.48
C LYS A 313 5.32 -31.14 3.82
N GLN A 314 5.20 -30.25 4.80
CA GLN A 314 4.69 -30.55 6.14
C GLN A 314 3.18 -30.30 6.27
N GLY A 315 2.54 -29.65 5.31
CA GLY A 315 1.11 -29.41 5.34
C GLY A 315 0.71 -28.04 4.80
N PHE A 316 -0.40 -27.51 5.32
CA PHE A 316 -0.90 -26.18 4.98
C PHE A 316 -0.59 -25.20 6.11
N PHE A 317 -0.09 -24.04 5.73
CA PHE A 317 0.27 -22.96 6.64
C PHE A 317 -0.41 -21.68 6.22
N ALA A 318 -1.07 -21.02 7.15
CA ALA A 318 -1.73 -19.73 6.93
C ALA A 318 -0.88 -18.61 7.53
N ILE A 319 -0.84 -17.47 6.84
CA ILE A 319 -0.19 -16.25 7.29
C ILE A 319 -1.29 -15.26 7.67
N ARG A 320 -1.26 -14.78 8.90
CA ARG A 320 -2.15 -13.76 9.41
C ARG A 320 -1.36 -12.53 9.82
N LEU A 321 -1.78 -11.36 9.36
CA LEU A 321 -1.15 -10.09 9.71
C LEU A 321 -2.21 -8.99 9.82
N GLY A 322 -1.94 -7.98 10.67
CA GLY A 322 -2.86 -6.87 10.90
C GLY A 322 -3.14 -6.01 9.66
N ALA A 323 -2.15 -5.90 8.75
CA ALA A 323 -2.30 -5.18 7.48
C ALA A 323 -3.21 -5.91 6.48
N ASN A 324 -3.45 -7.19 6.68
CA ASN A 324 -4.31 -7.95 5.79
C ASN A 324 -5.73 -7.37 5.82
N MET A 325 -6.39 -7.28 4.66
CA MET A 325 -7.71 -6.65 4.51
C MET A 325 -7.75 -5.12 4.69
N LYS A 326 -6.59 -4.42 4.73
CA LYS A 326 -6.49 -2.97 4.75
C LYS A 326 -6.15 -2.44 3.37
N ILE A 327 -6.85 -1.40 2.90
CA ILE A 327 -6.59 -0.77 1.60
C ILE A 327 -6.39 0.74 1.69
N GLY A 328 -6.66 1.33 2.84
CA GLY A 328 -6.75 2.78 3.04
C GLY A 328 -5.44 3.46 3.45
N VAL A 329 -4.28 2.78 3.37
CA VAL A 329 -3.00 3.35 3.82
C VAL A 329 -2.67 4.68 3.12
N LEU A 330 -2.87 4.77 1.81
CA LEU A 330 -2.63 6.00 1.06
C LEU A 330 -3.71 7.06 1.35
N ASP A 331 -4.96 6.66 1.59
CA ASP A 331 -6.03 7.56 2.03
C ASP A 331 -5.73 8.14 3.42
N GLN A 332 -5.19 7.33 4.34
CA GLN A 332 -4.78 7.82 5.66
C GLN A 332 -3.67 8.85 5.54
N TRP A 333 -2.62 8.63 4.74
CA TRP A 333 -1.57 9.62 4.50
C TRP A 333 -2.11 10.89 3.85
N TYR A 334 -2.97 10.78 2.84
CA TYR A 334 -3.61 11.94 2.23
C TYR A 334 -4.39 12.79 3.24
N GLN A 335 -5.06 12.17 4.22
CA GLN A 335 -5.75 12.89 5.27
C GLN A 335 -4.79 13.51 6.29
N MET A 336 -3.65 12.85 6.57
CA MET A 336 -2.57 13.42 7.38
C MET A 336 -1.95 14.64 6.68
N ASP A 337 -1.73 14.58 5.36
CA ASP A 337 -1.20 15.70 4.54
C ASP A 337 -2.06 16.97 4.67
N LYS A 338 -3.37 16.80 4.82
CA LYS A 338 -4.36 17.90 4.90
C LYS A 338 -4.71 18.32 6.32
N ALA A 339 -4.20 17.64 7.33
CA ALA A 339 -4.48 17.97 8.72
C ALA A 339 -3.88 19.34 9.09
N ARG A 340 -4.63 20.15 9.87
CA ARG A 340 -4.26 21.51 10.27
C ARG A 340 -4.00 21.66 11.77
N ASN A 341 -4.28 20.62 12.52
CA ASN A 341 -4.10 20.56 13.98
C ASN A 341 -4.02 19.11 14.44
N PHE A 342 -3.67 18.92 15.74
CA PHE A 342 -3.54 17.60 16.31
C PHE A 342 -4.82 16.75 16.26
N SER A 343 -5.99 17.38 16.45
CA SER A 343 -7.27 16.64 16.41
C SER A 343 -7.56 16.05 15.04
N GLU A 344 -7.32 16.80 13.95
CA GLU A 344 -7.49 16.33 12.57
C GLU A 344 -6.46 15.26 12.24
N PHE A 345 -5.22 15.45 12.64
CA PHE A 345 -4.15 14.46 12.47
C PHE A 345 -4.45 13.16 13.22
N TYR A 346 -4.86 13.27 14.48
CA TYR A 346 -5.21 12.10 15.31
C TYR A 346 -6.39 11.33 14.71
N ALA A 347 -7.43 12.02 14.22
CA ALA A 347 -8.56 11.40 13.53
C ALA A 347 -8.14 10.62 12.26
N ALA A 348 -7.08 11.08 11.57
CA ALA A 348 -6.53 10.36 10.43
C ALA A 348 -5.80 9.08 10.86
N ILE A 349 -4.96 9.13 11.91
CA ILE A 349 -4.23 7.94 12.38
C ILE A 349 -5.13 6.93 13.11
N ASP A 350 -6.22 7.38 13.74
CA ASP A 350 -7.19 6.51 14.43
C ASP A 350 -7.95 5.55 13.50
N LYS A 351 -7.92 5.80 12.19
CA LYS A 351 -8.42 4.85 11.18
C LYS A 351 -7.64 3.55 11.14
N GLN A 352 -6.41 3.55 11.64
CA GLN A 352 -5.53 2.37 11.72
C GLN A 352 -5.31 1.64 10.38
N GLU A 353 -5.39 2.35 9.26
CA GLU A 353 -5.08 1.80 7.95
C GLU A 353 -3.57 1.61 7.77
N LEU A 354 -2.77 2.48 8.39
CA LEU A 354 -1.32 2.33 8.53
C LEU A 354 -1.03 1.45 9.75
N SER A 355 -0.78 0.18 9.52
CA SER A 355 -0.68 -0.86 10.54
C SER A 355 0.68 -0.98 11.21
N MET A 356 1.60 -0.09 10.90
CA MET A 356 2.99 -0.10 11.38
C MET A 356 3.56 1.31 11.40
N PHE A 357 4.80 1.44 11.83
CA PHE A 357 5.59 2.65 12.06
C PHE A 357 5.33 3.31 13.41
N ASN A 358 6.40 3.74 14.04
CA ASN A 358 6.31 4.78 15.04
C ASN A 358 5.95 6.08 14.35
N ILE A 359 5.18 6.92 15.02
CA ILE A 359 4.79 8.25 14.52
C ILE A 359 5.24 9.27 15.54
N MET A 360 6.11 10.19 15.12
CA MET A 360 6.47 11.39 15.86
C MET A 360 5.77 12.57 15.20
N TYR A 361 5.13 13.41 16.00
CA TYR A 361 4.37 14.58 15.57
C TYR A 361 4.81 15.82 16.32
N ALA A 362 4.80 16.95 15.64
CA ALA A 362 4.93 18.27 16.25
C ALA A 362 4.08 19.28 15.49
N ASP A 363 3.57 20.33 16.19
CA ASP A 363 2.83 21.40 15.55
C ASP A 363 3.25 22.80 16.01
N ARG A 364 2.80 23.82 15.30
CA ARG A 364 3.06 25.23 15.63
C ARG A 364 2.34 25.71 16.89
N TYR A 365 1.47 24.89 17.47
CA TYR A 365 0.70 25.17 18.68
C TYR A 365 1.36 24.57 19.93
N ASP A 366 2.63 24.17 19.82
CA ASP A 366 3.49 23.59 20.86
C ASP A 366 3.07 22.17 21.32
N THR A 367 2.31 21.46 20.48
CA THR A 367 1.97 20.05 20.75
C THR A 367 3.04 19.14 20.16
N ILE A 368 3.61 18.25 20.96
CA ILE A 368 4.40 17.11 20.52
C ILE A 368 3.69 15.82 20.92
N PHE A 369 3.77 14.80 20.03
CA PHE A 369 3.11 13.52 20.28
C PHE A 369 3.93 12.38 19.70
N TYR A 370 3.91 11.24 20.38
CA TYR A 370 4.52 10.00 19.91
C TYR A 370 3.58 8.83 20.11
N ILE A 371 3.53 7.95 19.12
CA ILE A 371 2.86 6.67 19.23
C ILE A 371 3.68 5.57 18.55
N SER A 372 3.84 4.43 19.23
CA SER A 372 4.29 3.18 18.61
C SER A 372 3.07 2.51 17.97
N ASN A 373 2.80 2.90 16.73
CA ASN A 373 1.59 2.48 16.02
C ASN A 373 1.77 1.11 15.37
N ALA A 374 0.95 0.12 15.80
CA ALA A 374 0.94 -1.20 15.20
C ALA A 374 -0.43 -1.87 15.37
N LEU A 375 -0.85 -2.63 14.37
CA LEU A 375 -1.94 -3.60 14.50
C LEU A 375 -1.37 -4.93 14.98
N MET A 376 -1.49 -5.16 16.27
CA MET A 376 -0.99 -6.36 16.93
C MET A 376 -2.06 -7.44 17.01
N PRO A 377 -1.72 -8.72 16.73
CA PRO A 377 -2.64 -9.81 16.99
C PRO A 377 -2.89 -9.94 18.50
N VAL A 378 -4.13 -10.23 18.88
CA VAL A 378 -4.46 -10.61 20.27
C VAL A 378 -4.05 -12.07 20.43
N ARG A 379 -3.07 -12.31 21.32
CA ARG A 379 -2.53 -13.63 21.66
C ARG A 379 -2.89 -13.99 23.07
N ASP A 380 -3.01 -15.30 23.36
CA ASP A 380 -3.21 -15.78 24.72
C ASP A 380 -2.00 -15.48 25.60
N ALA A 381 -2.25 -15.25 26.89
CA ALA A 381 -1.20 -14.92 27.88
C ALA A 381 -0.19 -16.07 28.11
N SER A 382 -0.53 -17.29 27.70
CA SER A 382 0.33 -18.48 27.77
C SER A 382 0.47 -19.11 26.39
N PRO A 383 1.24 -18.50 25.48
CA PRO A 383 1.42 -19.07 24.16
C PRO A 383 2.26 -20.35 24.27
N VAL A 384 1.74 -21.46 23.80
CA VAL A 384 2.53 -22.63 23.46
C VAL A 384 3.12 -22.36 22.08
N TYR A 385 4.32 -21.80 22.03
CA TYR A 385 5.11 -21.76 20.81
C TYR A 385 5.73 -23.14 20.61
N ASN A 386 5.23 -23.91 19.64
CA ASN A 386 5.86 -25.14 19.16
C ASN A 386 6.59 -24.86 17.86
#